data_8ad74be3c2e5f9da53fd32762add2d46
#
_entry.id   8ad74be3c2e5f9da53fd32762add2d46
#
_cell.length_a   1.000
_cell.length_b   1.000
_cell.length_c   1.000
_cell.angle_alpha   90.00
_cell.angle_beta   90.00
_cell.angle_gamma   90.00
#
_symmetry.space_group_name_H-M   'P 1'
#
loop_
_entity.id
_entity.type
_entity.pdbx_description
1 polymer ?
#
loop_
_entity_poly.entity_id
_entity_poly.type
_entity_poly.pdbx_seq_one_letter_code
_entity_poly.pdbx_strand_id
1 'polypeptide(L)'
;MIAYTDNLSEISKIIMNSIFQVISLSSSAGFISDKNFYLWPSFLPILLMFLAIIGGCGGSTAGGLKIIRAILFKEKAVLEAKRVIHPQGVFIVKLGDINISEQALNRVSGYISVYILIFAAAWLALLGCGLDITTAFSTAATTLSNV
;
A
#
# COMPACT_ATOMS: atom_id res chain seq x y z
N MET A 1 21.77 0.66 -2.16
CA MET A 1 22.22 1.50 -3.31
C MET A 1 23.29 2.49 -2.90
N ILE A 2 23.12 3.28 -1.85
CA ILE A 2 24.11 4.27 -1.33
C ILE A 2 25.45 3.63 -0.98
N ALA A 3 25.49 2.37 -0.54
CA ALA A 3 26.72 1.68 -0.14
C ALA A 3 27.71 1.34 -1.26
N TYR A 4 27.35 1.65 -2.54
CA TYR A 4 28.17 1.33 -3.70
C TYR A 4 28.74 2.56 -4.41
N THR A 5 28.59 3.76 -3.83
CA THR A 5 28.98 5.00 -4.50
C THR A 5 29.96 5.79 -3.64
N ASP A 6 31.15 6.05 -4.19
CA ASP A 6 32.20 6.85 -3.55
C ASP A 6 32.08 8.35 -3.81
N ASN A 7 31.07 8.80 -4.61
CA ASN A 7 30.93 10.18 -5.06
C ASN A 7 29.66 10.85 -4.52
N LEU A 8 29.80 11.97 -3.83
CA LEU A 8 28.69 12.77 -3.28
C LEU A 8 27.65 13.19 -4.33
N SER A 9 28.07 13.44 -5.57
CA SER A 9 27.18 13.79 -6.69
C SER A 9 26.29 12.62 -7.12
N GLU A 10 26.77 11.39 -7.05
CA GLU A 10 25.99 10.19 -7.33
C GLU A 10 25.02 9.88 -6.20
N ILE A 11 25.43 10.09 -4.96
CA ILE A 11 24.55 9.91 -3.79
C ILE A 11 23.35 10.84 -3.87
N SER A 12 23.56 12.12 -4.25
CA SER A 12 22.46 13.09 -4.38
C SER A 12 21.46 12.68 -5.49
N LYS A 13 21.94 12.18 -6.62
CA LYS A 13 21.08 11.66 -7.70
C LYS A 13 20.29 10.44 -7.26
N ILE A 14 20.91 9.51 -6.53
CA ILE A 14 20.23 8.32 -6.00
C ILE A 14 19.12 8.70 -5.05
N ILE A 15 19.39 9.64 -4.13
CA ILE A 15 18.38 10.12 -3.19
C ILE A 15 17.22 10.79 -3.92
N MET A 16 17.52 11.66 -4.89
CA MET A 16 16.50 12.36 -5.68
C MET A 16 15.61 11.36 -6.45
N ASN A 17 16.22 10.38 -7.14
CA ASN A 17 15.51 9.35 -7.88
C ASN A 17 14.64 8.48 -6.94
N SER A 18 15.16 8.13 -5.78
CA SER A 18 14.42 7.33 -4.79
C SER A 18 13.21 8.10 -4.25
N ILE A 19 13.37 9.36 -3.89
CA ILE A 19 12.28 10.24 -3.43
C ILE A 19 11.23 10.40 -4.53
N PHE A 20 11.66 10.68 -5.76
CA PHE A 20 10.77 10.82 -6.90
C PHE A 20 9.94 9.55 -7.12
N GLN A 21 10.58 8.38 -7.09
CA GLN A 21 9.91 7.10 -7.31
C GLN A 21 8.87 6.80 -6.22
N VAL A 22 9.22 7.07 -4.95
CA VAL A 22 8.28 6.90 -3.83
C VAL A 22 7.07 7.83 -3.97
N ILE A 23 7.28 9.11 -4.28
CA ILE A 23 6.19 10.09 -4.45
C ILE A 23 5.32 9.70 -5.64
N SER A 24 5.92 9.34 -6.77
CA SER A 24 5.21 8.97 -7.99
C SER A 24 4.28 7.77 -7.78
N LEU A 25 4.78 6.72 -7.14
CA LEU A 25 3.99 5.51 -6.88
C LEU A 25 2.93 5.71 -5.79
N SER A 26 3.27 6.42 -4.72
CA SER A 26 2.32 6.66 -3.61
C SER A 26 1.19 7.63 -4.00
N SER A 27 1.44 8.54 -4.93
CA SER A 27 0.42 9.46 -5.46
C SER A 27 -0.38 8.89 -6.63
N SER A 28 -0.09 7.67 -7.08
CA SER A 28 -0.65 7.05 -8.29
C SER A 28 -0.39 7.85 -9.56
N ALA A 29 0.73 8.60 -9.62
CA ALA A 29 1.13 9.35 -10.81
C ALA A 29 1.78 8.46 -11.89
N GLY A 30 2.46 7.35 -11.48
CA GLY A 30 3.01 6.35 -12.38
C GLY A 30 4.24 6.80 -13.19
N PHE A 31 4.84 7.96 -12.89
CA PHE A 31 6.04 8.41 -13.58
C PHE A 31 7.29 7.67 -13.07
N ILE A 32 8.17 7.28 -14.00
CA ILE A 32 9.41 6.57 -13.72
C ILE A 32 10.57 7.49 -14.02
N SER A 33 11.43 7.80 -13.02
CA SER A 33 12.65 8.59 -13.21
C SER A 33 13.84 7.75 -13.63
N ASP A 34 13.93 6.52 -13.16
CA ASP A 34 15.01 5.58 -13.45
C ASP A 34 14.44 4.33 -14.11
N LYS A 35 14.82 4.12 -15.38
CA LYS A 35 14.38 2.94 -16.16
C LYS A 35 14.90 1.63 -15.57
N ASN A 36 15.93 1.68 -14.74
CA ASN A 36 16.57 0.51 -14.14
C ASN A 36 16.15 0.26 -12.69
N PHE A 37 15.03 0.83 -12.22
CA PHE A 37 14.57 0.64 -10.85
C PHE A 37 14.32 -0.85 -10.51
N TYR A 38 14.05 -1.69 -11.50
CA TYR A 38 13.90 -3.15 -11.32
C TYR A 38 15.22 -3.86 -10.94
N LEU A 39 16.38 -3.22 -11.18
CA LEU A 39 17.69 -3.72 -10.76
C LEU A 39 18.02 -3.38 -9.30
N TRP A 40 17.17 -2.61 -8.64
CA TRP A 40 17.32 -2.31 -7.23
C TRP A 40 17.23 -3.60 -6.40
N PRO A 41 17.81 -3.61 -5.18
CA PRO A 41 17.67 -4.77 -4.29
C PRO A 41 16.20 -5.19 -4.17
N SER A 42 15.92 -6.48 -4.26
CA SER A 42 14.56 -7.06 -4.38
C SER A 42 13.55 -6.56 -3.36
N PHE A 43 14.01 -6.14 -2.18
CA PHE A 43 13.18 -5.57 -1.13
C PHE A 43 12.56 -4.22 -1.52
N LEU A 44 13.31 -3.34 -2.21
CA LEU A 44 12.86 -1.98 -2.53
C LEU A 44 11.68 -1.96 -3.53
N PRO A 45 11.71 -2.66 -4.66
CA PRO A 45 10.55 -2.76 -5.55
C PRO A 45 9.30 -3.31 -4.87
N ILE A 46 9.45 -4.32 -4.01
CA ILE A 46 8.34 -4.90 -3.26
C ILE A 46 7.76 -3.86 -2.28
N LEU A 47 8.61 -3.13 -1.55
CA LEU A 47 8.17 -2.06 -0.67
C LEU A 47 7.41 -0.97 -1.43
N LEU A 48 7.89 -0.57 -2.61
CA LEU A 48 7.21 0.41 -3.47
C LEU A 48 5.82 -0.08 -3.92
N MET A 49 5.69 -1.36 -4.25
CA MET A 49 4.38 -1.96 -4.57
C MET A 49 3.41 -1.90 -3.39
N PHE A 50 3.86 -2.18 -2.18
CA PHE A 50 3.03 -2.04 -0.98
C PHE A 50 2.60 -0.59 -0.75
N LEU A 51 3.50 0.37 -0.96
CA LEU A 51 3.15 1.79 -0.88
C LEU A 51 2.11 2.19 -1.93
N ALA A 52 2.22 1.68 -3.17
CA ALA A 52 1.24 1.90 -4.22
C ALA A 52 -0.14 1.31 -3.85
N ILE A 53 -0.19 0.10 -3.26
CA ILE A 53 -1.44 -0.54 -2.81
C ILE A 53 -2.12 0.28 -1.71
N ILE A 54 -1.35 0.81 -0.74
CA ILE A 54 -1.91 1.67 0.31
C ILE A 54 -2.43 2.98 -0.29
N GLY A 55 -1.71 3.53 -1.28
CA GLY A 55 -2.12 4.70 -2.03
C GLY A 55 -2.07 6.01 -1.25
N GLY A 56 -2.74 7.01 -1.78
CA GLY A 56 -2.71 8.38 -1.27
C GLY A 56 -3.73 8.67 -0.17
N CYS A 57 -3.93 9.97 0.05
CA CYS A 57 -4.82 10.51 1.08
C CYS A 57 -6.30 10.20 0.80
N GLY A 58 -7.14 10.15 1.83
CA GLY A 58 -8.56 9.79 1.74
C GLY A 58 -9.41 10.67 0.83
N GLY A 59 -9.03 11.93 0.63
CA GLY A 59 -9.71 12.88 -0.25
C GLY A 59 -9.02 13.11 -1.60
N SER A 60 -7.92 12.39 -1.90
CA SER A 60 -7.19 12.54 -3.15
C SER A 60 -7.80 11.69 -4.27
N THR A 61 -7.44 12.02 -5.52
CA THR A 61 -7.77 11.23 -6.72
C THR A 61 -6.90 9.99 -6.86
N ALA A 62 -5.88 9.82 -6.00
CA ALA A 62 -5.00 8.64 -5.99
C ALA A 62 -5.80 7.34 -5.80
N GLY A 63 -5.40 6.29 -6.49
CA GLY A 63 -5.97 4.95 -6.36
C GLY A 63 -5.59 4.23 -5.06
N GLY A 64 -5.77 2.92 -5.03
CA GLY A 64 -5.43 2.05 -3.90
C GLY A 64 -6.43 2.09 -2.75
N LEU A 65 -6.03 1.47 -1.62
CA LEU A 65 -6.85 1.31 -0.41
C LEU A 65 -7.14 2.63 0.32
N LYS A 66 -6.30 3.65 0.12
CA LYS A 66 -6.23 4.93 0.84
C LYS A 66 -5.80 4.79 2.31
N ILE A 67 -4.82 5.62 2.68
CA ILE A 67 -4.16 5.55 4.00
C ILE A 67 -5.13 5.62 5.19
N ILE A 68 -6.22 6.40 5.07
CA ILE A 68 -7.23 6.51 6.13
C ILE A 68 -7.92 5.17 6.41
N ARG A 69 -8.21 4.37 5.36
CA ARG A 69 -8.81 3.05 5.54
C ARG A 69 -7.84 2.06 6.14
N ALA A 70 -6.55 2.13 5.78
CA ALA A 70 -5.51 1.29 6.38
C ALA A 70 -5.36 1.59 7.89
N ILE A 71 -5.40 2.87 8.29
CA ILE A 71 -5.36 3.26 9.70
C ILE A 71 -6.59 2.74 10.45
N LEU A 72 -7.79 2.95 9.91
CA LEU A 72 -9.04 2.47 10.54
C LEU A 72 -9.09 0.95 10.64
N PHE A 73 -8.55 0.25 9.65
CA PHE A 73 -8.46 -1.21 9.71
C PHE A 73 -7.50 -1.70 10.80
N LYS A 74 -6.34 -1.03 10.94
CA LYS A 74 -5.41 -1.30 12.05
C LYS A 74 -6.08 -1.09 13.40
N GLU A 75 -6.77 0.05 13.59
CA GLU A 75 -7.48 0.33 14.85
C GLU A 75 -8.57 -0.71 15.13
N LYS A 76 -9.29 -1.16 14.10
CA LYS A 76 -10.27 -2.25 14.25
C LYS A 76 -9.60 -3.56 14.66
N ALA A 77 -8.48 -3.93 14.03
CA ALA A 77 -7.75 -5.16 14.38
C ALA A 77 -7.29 -5.13 15.84
N VAL A 78 -6.79 -3.98 16.32
CA VAL A 78 -6.41 -3.78 17.72
C VAL A 78 -7.63 -3.88 18.64
N LEU A 79 -8.77 -3.31 18.23
CA LEU A 79 -10.02 -3.38 18.99
C LEU A 79 -10.49 -4.83 19.15
N GLU A 80 -10.50 -5.61 18.06
CA GLU A 80 -10.91 -7.02 18.11
C GLU A 80 -9.94 -7.85 18.98
N ALA A 81 -8.65 -7.60 18.89
CA ALA A 81 -7.67 -8.25 19.77
C ALA A 81 -7.92 -7.93 21.25
N LYS A 82 -8.27 -6.68 21.59
CA LYS A 82 -8.64 -6.31 22.96
C LYS A 82 -9.94 -6.99 23.43
N ARG A 83 -10.93 -7.15 22.54
CA ARG A 83 -12.19 -7.84 22.85
C ARG A 83 -11.98 -9.33 23.15
N VAL A 84 -11.02 -9.97 22.48
CA VAL A 84 -10.66 -11.37 22.79
C VAL A 84 -10.13 -11.50 24.22
N ILE A 85 -9.34 -10.52 24.69
CA ILE A 85 -8.75 -10.53 26.04
C ILE A 85 -9.79 -10.12 27.09
N HIS A 86 -10.64 -9.14 26.78
CA HIS A 86 -11.65 -8.58 27.69
C HIS A 86 -13.04 -8.56 27.02
N PRO A 87 -13.79 -9.68 26.98
CA PRO A 87 -15.04 -9.79 26.22
C PRO A 87 -16.15 -8.81 26.64
N GLN A 88 -16.17 -8.40 27.91
CA GLN A 88 -17.16 -7.46 28.45
C GLN A 88 -16.69 -6.00 28.43
N GLY A 89 -15.50 -5.73 27.90
CA GLY A 89 -14.95 -4.37 27.83
C GLY A 89 -15.67 -3.52 26.78
N VAL A 90 -16.08 -2.32 27.16
CA VAL A 90 -16.57 -1.31 26.21
C VAL A 90 -15.39 -0.49 25.70
N PHE A 91 -15.04 -0.66 24.43
CA PHE A 91 -13.92 0.03 23.81
C PHE A 91 -14.43 1.02 22.77
N ILE A 92 -13.96 2.25 22.85
CA ILE A 92 -14.27 3.30 21.88
C ILE A 92 -12.99 3.58 21.06
N VAL A 93 -13.10 3.46 19.74
CA VAL A 93 -12.01 3.83 18.83
C VAL A 93 -12.10 5.32 18.56
N LYS A 94 -10.99 6.02 18.78
CA LYS A 94 -10.84 7.45 18.49
C LYS A 94 -9.80 7.66 17.41
N LEU A 95 -10.10 8.54 16.46
CA LEU A 95 -9.13 9.05 15.50
C LEU A 95 -8.93 10.55 15.79
N GLY A 96 -7.86 10.90 16.48
CA GLY A 96 -7.72 12.22 17.09
C GLY A 96 -8.83 12.49 18.08
N ASP A 97 -9.60 13.56 17.89
CA ASP A 97 -10.71 13.94 18.75
C ASP A 97 -12.07 13.37 18.34
N ILE A 98 -12.11 12.60 17.24
CA ILE A 98 -13.36 12.08 16.68
C ILE A 98 -13.58 10.62 17.10
N ASN A 99 -14.74 10.35 17.71
CA ASN A 99 -15.18 8.99 17.99
C ASN A 99 -15.65 8.31 16.70
N ILE A 100 -15.05 7.19 16.36
CA ILE A 100 -15.40 6.42 15.17
C ILE A 100 -16.49 5.40 15.54
N SER A 101 -17.60 5.43 14.81
CA SER A 101 -18.67 4.47 15.00
C SER A 101 -18.26 3.06 14.57
N GLU A 102 -18.77 2.05 15.25
CA GLU A 102 -18.51 0.65 14.91
C GLU A 102 -18.99 0.29 13.49
N GLN A 103 -20.06 0.94 13.05
CA GLN A 103 -20.55 0.79 11.67
C GLN A 103 -19.53 1.28 10.62
N ALA A 104 -18.82 2.38 10.90
CA ALA A 104 -17.79 2.88 9.98
C ALA A 104 -16.61 1.91 9.91
N LEU A 105 -16.16 1.37 11.04
CA LEU A 105 -15.11 0.36 11.09
C LEU A 105 -15.51 -0.92 10.33
N ASN A 106 -16.75 -1.37 10.45
CA ASN A 106 -17.25 -2.54 9.74
C ASN A 106 -17.31 -2.31 8.21
N ARG A 107 -17.74 -1.12 7.76
CA ARG A 107 -17.72 -0.75 6.33
C ARG A 107 -16.30 -0.77 5.77
N VAL A 108 -15.33 -0.23 6.50
CA VAL A 108 -13.93 -0.23 6.07
C VAL A 108 -13.38 -1.65 5.97
N SER A 109 -13.67 -2.51 6.96
CA SER A 109 -13.28 -3.91 6.91
C SER A 109 -13.89 -4.65 5.72
N GLY A 110 -15.18 -4.45 5.47
CA GLY A 110 -15.85 -5.03 4.32
C GLY A 110 -15.21 -4.60 2.99
N TYR A 111 -14.91 -3.31 2.86
CA TYR A 111 -14.20 -2.79 1.67
C TYR A 111 -12.83 -3.46 1.47
N ILE A 112 -12.02 -3.55 2.53
CA ILE A 112 -10.69 -4.16 2.45
C ILE A 112 -10.79 -5.65 2.10
N SER A 113 -11.76 -6.37 2.68
CA SER A 113 -11.98 -7.79 2.35
C SER A 113 -12.31 -7.99 0.87
N VAL A 114 -13.20 -7.17 0.30
CA VAL A 114 -13.54 -7.21 -1.12
C VAL A 114 -12.34 -6.84 -1.98
N TYR A 115 -11.57 -5.82 -1.59
CA TYR A 115 -10.37 -5.41 -2.31
C TYR A 115 -9.34 -6.54 -2.39
N ILE A 116 -9.07 -7.23 -1.28
CA ILE A 116 -8.15 -8.37 -1.23
C ILE A 116 -8.68 -9.52 -2.12
N LEU A 117 -9.98 -9.77 -2.12
CA LEU A 117 -10.59 -10.82 -2.92
C LEU A 117 -10.45 -10.53 -4.41
N ILE A 118 -10.73 -9.28 -4.84
CA ILE A 118 -10.55 -8.86 -6.23
C ILE A 118 -9.07 -8.92 -6.63
N PHE A 119 -8.16 -8.49 -5.75
CA PHE A 119 -6.72 -8.58 -5.98
C PHE A 119 -6.29 -10.03 -6.21
N ALA A 120 -6.71 -10.94 -5.34
CA ALA A 120 -6.38 -12.37 -5.47
C ALA A 120 -6.95 -12.97 -6.76
N ALA A 121 -8.20 -12.65 -7.10
CA ALA A 121 -8.82 -13.12 -8.34
C ALA A 121 -8.10 -12.60 -9.59
N ALA A 122 -7.75 -11.31 -9.62
CA ALA A 122 -7.00 -10.72 -10.73
C ALA A 122 -5.60 -11.34 -10.86
N TRP A 123 -4.90 -11.52 -9.75
CA TRP A 123 -3.59 -12.14 -9.73
C TRP A 123 -3.63 -13.59 -10.25
N LEU A 124 -4.59 -14.40 -9.79
CA LEU A 124 -4.77 -15.78 -10.27
C LEU A 124 -5.15 -15.83 -11.76
N ALA A 125 -5.99 -14.91 -12.22
CA ALA A 125 -6.34 -14.82 -13.64
C ALA A 125 -5.11 -14.52 -14.50
N LEU A 126 -4.24 -13.59 -14.08
CA LEU A 126 -3.00 -13.26 -14.79
C LEU A 126 -2.01 -14.42 -14.80
N LEU A 127 -1.90 -15.18 -13.71
CA LEU A 127 -1.13 -16.44 -13.69
C LEU A 127 -1.69 -17.48 -14.66
N GLY A 128 -3.01 -17.59 -14.77
CA GLY A 128 -3.67 -18.45 -15.74
C GLY A 128 -3.41 -18.07 -17.20
N CYS A 129 -3.08 -16.79 -17.46
CA CYS A 129 -2.64 -16.31 -18.78
C CYS A 129 -1.16 -16.63 -19.09
N GLY A 130 -0.43 -17.29 -18.18
CA GLY A 130 0.96 -17.69 -18.38
C GLY A 130 2.01 -16.66 -17.99
N LEU A 131 1.63 -15.60 -17.24
CA LEU A 131 2.58 -14.64 -16.68
C LEU A 131 3.33 -15.25 -15.49
N ASP A 132 4.58 -14.84 -15.31
CA ASP A 132 5.35 -15.23 -14.11
C ASP A 132 4.79 -14.55 -12.84
N ILE A 133 5.08 -15.17 -11.69
CA ILE A 133 4.51 -14.75 -10.38
C ILE A 133 4.75 -13.28 -10.08
N THR A 134 5.97 -12.79 -10.34
CA THR A 134 6.36 -11.39 -10.04
C THR A 134 5.65 -10.42 -10.96
N THR A 135 5.57 -10.70 -12.25
CA THR A 135 4.88 -9.86 -13.25
C THR A 135 3.38 -9.87 -13.02
N ALA A 136 2.77 -11.02 -12.74
CA ALA A 136 1.34 -11.12 -12.45
C ALA A 136 0.98 -10.32 -11.18
N PHE A 137 1.80 -10.43 -10.12
CA PHE A 137 1.58 -9.70 -8.87
C PHE A 137 1.70 -8.19 -9.08
N SER A 138 2.78 -7.73 -9.73
CA SER A 138 3.00 -6.30 -9.98
C SER A 138 1.92 -5.71 -10.87
N THR A 139 1.50 -6.42 -11.92
CA THR A 139 0.42 -5.98 -12.81
C THR A 139 -0.90 -5.87 -12.08
N ALA A 140 -1.27 -6.85 -11.25
CA ALA A 140 -2.47 -6.78 -10.42
C ALA A 140 -2.42 -5.60 -9.44
N ALA A 141 -1.27 -5.38 -8.79
CA ALA A 141 -1.09 -4.29 -7.84
C ALA A 141 -1.21 -2.92 -8.50
N THR A 142 -0.51 -2.68 -9.61
CA THR A 142 -0.53 -1.40 -10.33
C THR A 142 -1.89 -1.11 -10.94
N THR A 143 -2.55 -2.10 -11.54
CA THR A 143 -3.88 -1.95 -12.12
C THR A 143 -4.93 -1.58 -11.08
N LEU A 144 -4.96 -2.25 -9.92
CA LEU A 144 -5.91 -1.95 -8.86
C LEU A 144 -5.60 -0.64 -8.13
N SER A 145 -4.34 -0.22 -8.10
CA SER A 145 -3.93 1.06 -7.50
C SER A 145 -4.03 2.22 -8.48
N ASN A 146 -4.37 1.94 -9.76
CA ASN A 146 -4.46 2.93 -10.84
C ASN A 146 -3.16 3.75 -10.99
N VAL A 147 -2.03 3.04 -11.01
CA VAL A 147 -0.66 3.59 -11.13
C VAL A 147 -0.07 3.27 -12.52
#